data_c2e01ae56ec298511b243a2e4f179aa4
#
_entry.id   c2e01ae56ec298511b243a2e4f179aa4
#
_cell.length_a   1.000
_cell.length_b   1.000
_cell.length_c   1.000
_cell.angle_alpha   90.00
_cell.angle_beta   90.00
_cell.angle_gamma   90.00
#
_symmetry.space_group_name_H-M   'P 1'
#
loop_
_entity.id
_entity.type
_entity.pdbx_description
1 polymer ?
#
loop_
_entity_poly.entity_id
_entity_poly.type
_entity_poly.pdbx_seq_one_letter_code
_entity_poly.pdbx_strand_id
1 'polypeptide(L)'
;MRRAALALALSVALAGCGLDVQSADLFLLTRSGQGKQLTLLVNDSGTIRCNGGKVRPLSDPLLLQARDLASTLDADVVSKLRFATSANSVFTYAVRLPDGTLRFPDTAGAHHTEIAQAEQFALQAAQQACGLSG
;
A
#
# COMPACT_ATOMS: atom_id res chain seq x y z
N MET A 1 19.26 60.56 -19.10
CA MET A 1 19.35 59.60 -18.00
C MET A 1 18.09 58.75 -18.00
N ARG A 2 18.16 57.54 -18.54
CA ARG A 2 17.02 56.60 -18.60
C ARG A 2 17.29 55.47 -17.65
N ARG A 3 16.47 55.33 -16.60
CA ARG A 3 16.51 54.24 -15.63
C ARG A 3 15.65 53.12 -16.16
N ALA A 4 16.28 51.99 -16.50
CA ALA A 4 15.57 50.76 -16.85
C ALA A 4 15.23 50.01 -15.56
N ALA A 5 13.95 49.81 -15.29
CA ALA A 5 13.46 49.00 -14.22
C ALA A 5 13.40 47.54 -14.72
N LEU A 6 14.20 46.65 -14.13
CA LEU A 6 14.11 45.20 -14.32
C LEU A 6 12.97 44.67 -13.47
N ALA A 7 11.92 44.17 -14.11
CA ALA A 7 10.86 43.43 -13.44
C ALA A 7 11.29 41.96 -13.32
N LEU A 8 11.53 41.47 -12.07
CA LEU A 8 11.75 40.09 -11.78
C LEU A 8 10.40 39.38 -11.73
N ALA A 9 10.13 38.53 -12.71
CA ALA A 9 8.97 37.65 -12.70
C ALA A 9 9.25 36.43 -11.79
N LEU A 10 8.57 36.36 -10.65
CA LEU A 10 8.62 35.22 -9.71
C LEU A 10 7.65 34.16 -10.23
N SER A 11 8.18 33.09 -10.83
CA SER A 11 7.40 31.93 -11.24
C SER A 11 7.15 31.03 -10.02
N VAL A 12 5.93 31.04 -9.52
CA VAL A 12 5.48 30.11 -8.47
C VAL A 12 5.16 28.77 -9.15
N ALA A 13 6.00 27.79 -8.96
CA ALA A 13 5.70 26.41 -9.34
C ALA A 13 4.71 25.81 -8.33
N LEU A 14 3.46 25.60 -8.77
CA LEU A 14 2.48 24.83 -8.02
C LEU A 14 2.90 23.35 -8.08
N ALA A 15 3.47 22.84 -6.98
CA ALA A 15 3.65 21.42 -6.79
C ALA A 15 2.26 20.80 -6.58
N GLY A 16 1.78 20.02 -7.56
CA GLY A 16 0.53 19.30 -7.47
C GLY A 16 0.62 18.23 -6.38
N CYS A 17 -0.29 18.26 -5.40
CA CYS A 17 -0.48 17.18 -4.43
C CYS A 17 -1.15 15.98 -5.10
N GLY A 18 -0.37 15.05 -5.68
CA GLY A 18 -0.83 13.73 -6.04
C GLY A 18 -0.76 12.80 -4.82
N LEU A 19 -1.82 12.01 -4.58
CA LEU A 19 -1.80 10.93 -3.59
C LEU A 19 -1.01 9.73 -4.15
N ASP A 20 0.27 9.91 -4.37
CA ASP A 20 1.16 8.84 -4.74
C ASP A 20 1.81 8.23 -3.48
N VAL A 21 2.11 6.92 -3.55
CA VAL A 21 2.94 6.24 -2.55
C VAL A 21 4.25 7.01 -2.44
N GLN A 22 4.47 7.66 -1.31
CA GLN A 22 5.67 8.44 -1.07
C GLN A 22 6.85 7.49 -0.83
N SER A 23 8.09 7.97 -1.04
CA SER A 23 9.31 7.15 -0.96
C SER A 23 9.54 6.44 0.37
N ALA A 24 8.84 6.83 1.44
CA ALA A 24 8.87 6.17 2.75
C ALA A 24 7.78 5.11 2.94
N ASP A 25 6.79 5.03 2.05
CA ASP A 25 5.74 4.02 2.13
C ASP A 25 6.22 2.70 1.51
N LEU A 26 5.97 1.60 2.23
CA LEU A 26 6.26 0.27 1.72
C LEU A 26 5.21 -0.18 0.71
N PHE A 27 3.95 -0.06 1.09
CA PHE A 27 2.82 -0.37 0.20
C PHE A 27 1.49 0.17 0.73
N LEU A 28 0.53 0.21 -0.17
CA LEU A 28 -0.89 0.42 0.15
C LEU A 28 -1.64 -0.87 -0.19
N LEU A 29 -2.12 -1.58 0.83
CA LEU A 29 -2.93 -2.79 0.68
C LEU A 29 -4.41 -2.43 0.81
N THR A 30 -5.21 -2.89 -0.13
CA THR A 30 -6.67 -2.79 -0.09
C THR A 30 -7.29 -4.18 -0.18
N ARG A 31 -8.18 -4.52 0.74
CA ARG A 31 -9.01 -5.74 0.70
C ARG A 31 -10.46 -5.34 0.52
N SER A 32 -11.14 -5.93 -0.43
CA SER A 32 -12.56 -5.69 -0.73
C SER A 32 -13.33 -6.99 -0.75
N GLY A 33 -14.52 -6.99 -0.21
CA GLY A 33 -15.44 -8.14 -0.22
C GLY A 33 -16.50 -8.03 0.85
N GLN A 34 -17.60 -8.75 0.67
CA GLN A 34 -18.73 -8.78 1.61
C GLN A 34 -19.29 -7.39 1.95
N GLY A 35 -19.28 -6.46 0.99
CA GLY A 35 -19.73 -5.09 1.22
C GLY A 35 -18.80 -4.26 2.12
N LYS A 36 -17.58 -4.76 2.43
CA LYS A 36 -16.60 -4.08 3.29
C LYS A 36 -15.31 -3.83 2.52
N GLN A 37 -14.61 -2.79 2.93
CA GLN A 37 -13.28 -2.44 2.42
C GLN A 37 -12.34 -2.15 3.58
N LEU A 38 -11.13 -2.70 3.50
CA LEU A 38 -10.03 -2.42 4.40
C LEU A 38 -8.90 -1.79 3.59
N THR A 39 -8.35 -0.68 4.07
CA THR A 39 -7.18 -0.04 3.46
C THR A 39 -6.09 0.12 4.51
N LEU A 40 -4.89 -0.36 4.21
CA LEU A 40 -3.71 -0.31 5.07
C LEU A 40 -2.55 0.36 4.33
N LEU A 41 -2.19 1.57 4.73
CA LEU A 41 -0.98 2.24 4.26
C LEU A 41 0.14 2.00 5.25
N VAL A 42 1.16 1.25 4.83
CA VAL A 42 2.30 0.85 5.68
C VAL A 42 3.52 1.67 5.32
N ASN A 43 4.11 2.32 6.31
CA ASN A 43 5.28 3.16 6.15
C ASN A 43 6.52 2.48 6.77
N ASP A 44 7.67 2.63 6.10
CA ASP A 44 8.95 2.04 6.53
C ASP A 44 9.47 2.57 7.87
N SER A 45 8.95 3.70 8.34
CA SER A 45 9.24 4.23 9.68
C SER A 45 8.61 3.44 10.84
N GLY A 46 7.82 2.41 10.55
CA GLY A 46 7.13 1.61 11.56
C GLY A 46 5.74 2.15 11.91
N THR A 47 5.07 2.77 10.97
CA THR A 47 3.73 3.28 11.16
C THR A 47 2.74 2.70 10.14
N ILE A 48 1.48 2.70 10.50
CA ILE A 48 0.38 2.26 9.66
C ILE A 48 -0.78 3.24 9.75
N ARG A 49 -1.49 3.39 8.66
CA ARG A 49 -2.74 4.13 8.61
C ARG A 49 -3.86 3.19 8.12
N CYS A 50 -4.89 3.06 8.93
CA CYS A 50 -6.01 2.13 8.70
C CYS A 50 -7.21 2.92 8.18
N ASN A 51 -7.73 2.55 7.02
CA ASN A 51 -8.92 3.17 6.40
C ASN A 51 -8.84 4.71 6.31
N GLY A 52 -7.65 5.24 5.98
CA GLY A 52 -7.42 6.67 5.90
C GLY A 52 -7.46 7.42 7.25
N GLY A 53 -7.47 6.71 8.35
CA GLY A 53 -7.50 7.27 9.70
C GLY A 53 -6.17 7.82 10.19
N LYS A 54 -6.03 7.93 11.51
CA LYS A 54 -4.81 8.43 12.14
C LYS A 54 -3.64 7.48 11.93
N VAL A 55 -2.43 8.03 11.91
CA VAL A 55 -1.19 7.25 11.95
C VAL A 55 -1.10 6.52 13.28
N ARG A 56 -0.82 5.22 13.24
CA ARG A 56 -0.68 4.34 14.39
C ARG A 56 0.68 3.63 14.34
N PRO A 57 1.23 3.23 15.50
CA PRO A 57 2.45 2.44 15.52
C PRO A 57 2.18 1.03 14.98
N LEU A 58 3.16 0.51 14.26
CA LEU A 58 3.23 -0.88 13.82
C LEU A 58 4.27 -1.59 14.68
N SER A 59 3.96 -2.78 15.19
CA SER A 59 4.93 -3.55 15.99
C SER A 59 6.15 -3.95 15.14
N ASP A 60 7.31 -4.12 15.77
CA ASP A 60 8.52 -4.51 15.06
C ASP A 60 8.39 -5.80 14.25
N PRO A 61 7.76 -6.89 14.77
CA PRO A 61 7.52 -8.09 13.97
C PRO A 61 6.67 -7.84 12.73
N LEU A 62 5.63 -7.02 12.83
CA LEU A 62 4.79 -6.67 11.68
C LEU A 62 5.53 -5.78 10.69
N LEU A 63 6.40 -4.87 11.15
CA LEU A 63 7.22 -4.05 10.27
C LEU A 63 8.21 -4.90 9.46
N LEU A 64 8.88 -5.86 10.12
CA LEU A 64 9.78 -6.78 9.41
C LEU A 64 9.03 -7.60 8.36
N GLN A 65 7.87 -8.13 8.73
CA GLN A 65 7.00 -8.86 7.79
C GLN A 65 6.57 -7.96 6.62
N ALA A 66 6.22 -6.70 6.88
CA ALA A 66 5.84 -5.75 5.84
C ALA A 66 6.99 -5.46 4.87
N ARG A 67 8.22 -5.33 5.36
CA ARG A 67 9.41 -5.14 4.52
C ARG A 67 9.67 -6.32 3.61
N ASP A 68 9.59 -7.54 4.14
CA ASP A 68 9.74 -8.77 3.36
C ASP A 68 8.65 -8.88 2.28
N LEU A 69 7.40 -8.61 2.65
CA LEU A 69 6.29 -8.60 1.71
C LEU A 69 6.47 -7.54 0.61
N ALA A 70 6.86 -6.32 0.96
CA ALA A 70 7.08 -5.26 -0.01
C ALA A 70 8.10 -5.69 -1.08
N SER A 71 9.20 -6.29 -0.66
CA SER A 71 10.25 -6.78 -1.57
C SER A 71 9.75 -7.93 -2.46
N THR A 72 9.09 -8.91 -1.88
CA THR A 72 8.63 -10.10 -2.61
C THR A 72 7.52 -9.77 -3.59
N LEU A 73 6.52 -9.00 -3.16
CA LEU A 73 5.39 -8.62 -4.01
C LEU A 73 5.80 -7.64 -5.12
N ASP A 74 6.79 -6.78 -4.87
CA ASP A 74 7.32 -5.90 -5.91
C ASP A 74 8.06 -6.70 -7.01
N ALA A 75 8.77 -7.76 -6.63
CA ALA A 75 9.35 -8.70 -7.58
C ALA A 75 8.29 -9.39 -8.46
N ASP A 76 7.14 -9.73 -7.89
CA ASP A 76 6.00 -10.28 -8.63
C ASP A 76 5.42 -9.27 -9.62
N VAL A 77 5.33 -7.99 -9.24
CA VAL A 77 4.93 -6.89 -10.14
C VAL A 77 5.90 -6.77 -11.31
N VAL A 78 7.20 -6.74 -11.04
CA VAL A 78 8.25 -6.64 -12.06
C VAL A 78 8.20 -7.85 -13.02
N SER A 79 7.95 -9.05 -12.49
CA SER A 79 7.79 -10.29 -13.27
C SER A 79 6.48 -10.34 -14.04
N LYS A 80 5.58 -9.37 -13.86
CA LYS A 80 4.23 -9.33 -14.46
C LYS A 80 3.38 -10.55 -14.08
N LEU A 81 3.55 -11.06 -12.87
CA LEU A 81 2.76 -12.17 -12.36
C LEU A 81 1.28 -11.76 -12.27
N ARG A 82 0.41 -12.62 -12.73
CA ARG A 82 -1.05 -12.40 -12.72
C ARG A 82 -1.76 -13.57 -12.08
N PHE A 83 -2.81 -13.27 -11.34
CA PHE A 83 -3.64 -14.27 -10.66
C PHE A 83 -5.00 -14.30 -11.31
N ALA A 84 -5.50 -15.51 -11.61
CA ALA A 84 -6.83 -15.70 -12.14
C ALA A 84 -7.89 -15.38 -11.08
N THR A 85 -8.99 -14.78 -11.49
CA THR A 85 -10.17 -14.62 -10.63
C THR A 85 -10.78 -15.98 -10.33
N SER A 86 -11.36 -16.14 -9.14
CA SER A 86 -12.01 -17.38 -8.70
C SER A 86 -13.45 -17.11 -8.28
N ALA A 87 -14.36 -17.98 -8.70
CA ALA A 87 -15.77 -17.92 -8.28
C ALA A 87 -15.95 -18.16 -6.77
N ASN A 88 -14.99 -18.84 -6.13
CA ASN A 88 -15.00 -19.13 -4.69
C ASN A 88 -14.31 -18.03 -3.86
N SER A 89 -13.83 -16.97 -4.47
CA SER A 89 -13.21 -15.86 -3.79
C SER A 89 -14.22 -15.07 -2.97
N VAL A 90 -13.91 -14.83 -1.71
CA VAL A 90 -14.68 -13.99 -0.79
C VAL A 90 -14.12 -12.56 -0.79
N PHE A 91 -12.80 -12.45 -0.84
CA PHE A 91 -12.09 -11.17 -0.86
C PHE A 91 -11.19 -11.03 -2.08
N THR A 92 -11.04 -9.81 -2.53
CA THR A 92 -10.05 -9.41 -3.54
C THR A 92 -9.09 -8.42 -2.91
N TYR A 93 -7.81 -8.62 -3.18
CA TYR A 93 -6.74 -7.76 -2.69
C TYR A 93 -6.12 -6.96 -3.83
N ALA A 94 -5.71 -5.76 -3.53
CA ALA A 94 -4.84 -4.94 -4.37
C ALA A 94 -3.73 -4.38 -3.51
N VAL A 95 -2.48 -4.62 -3.89
CA VAL A 95 -1.30 -4.08 -3.20
C VAL A 95 -0.58 -3.16 -4.16
N ARG A 96 -0.59 -1.87 -3.85
CA ARG A 96 0.17 -0.87 -4.60
C ARG A 96 1.57 -0.77 -4.03
N LEU A 97 2.55 -0.99 -4.89
CA LEU A 97 3.97 -1.00 -4.61
C LEU A 97 4.66 0.06 -5.49
N PRO A 98 5.95 0.40 -5.26
CA PRO A 98 6.64 1.38 -6.09
C PRO A 98 6.61 1.09 -7.59
N ASP A 99 6.75 -0.18 -7.99
CA ASP A 99 6.81 -0.58 -9.41
C ASP A 99 5.45 -0.93 -10.03
N GLY A 100 4.37 -0.89 -9.26
CA GLY A 100 3.02 -1.13 -9.77
C GLY A 100 2.07 -1.71 -8.76
N THR A 101 0.94 -2.23 -9.22
CA THR A 101 -0.10 -2.82 -8.39
C THR A 101 -0.24 -4.31 -8.68
N LEU A 102 -0.18 -5.12 -7.62
CA LEU A 102 -0.48 -6.54 -7.67
C LEU A 102 -1.92 -6.76 -7.19
N ARG A 103 -2.71 -7.51 -7.98
CA ARG A 103 -4.10 -7.86 -7.65
C ARG A 103 -4.24 -9.36 -7.58
N PHE A 104 -4.93 -9.84 -6.55
CA PHE A 104 -5.15 -11.27 -6.38
C PHE A 104 -6.43 -11.56 -5.59
N PRO A 105 -7.11 -12.70 -5.87
CA PRO A 105 -8.17 -13.21 -5.02
C PRO A 105 -7.59 -13.89 -3.77
N ASP A 106 -8.34 -13.97 -2.70
CA ASP A 106 -7.96 -14.68 -1.48
C ASP A 106 -7.62 -16.17 -1.71
N THR A 107 -8.20 -16.78 -2.73
CA THR A 107 -7.91 -18.18 -3.10
C THR A 107 -6.51 -18.40 -3.68
N ALA A 108 -5.82 -17.35 -4.13
CA ALA A 108 -4.46 -17.45 -4.68
C ALA A 108 -3.42 -17.86 -3.62
N GLY A 109 -3.65 -17.58 -2.34
CA GLY A 109 -2.77 -17.95 -1.23
C GLY A 109 -2.57 -19.46 -1.08
N ALA A 110 -3.48 -20.29 -1.60
CA ALA A 110 -3.33 -21.75 -1.56
C ALA A 110 -2.14 -22.26 -2.38
N HIS A 111 -1.68 -21.51 -3.38
CA HIS A 111 -0.64 -21.92 -4.32
C HIS A 111 0.57 -20.96 -4.34
N HIS A 112 0.48 -19.83 -3.63
CA HIS A 112 1.50 -18.79 -3.58
C HIS A 112 1.74 -18.38 -2.13
N THR A 113 2.90 -18.75 -1.59
CA THR A 113 3.24 -18.48 -0.19
C THR A 113 3.25 -16.99 0.15
N GLU A 114 3.77 -16.16 -0.75
CA GLU A 114 3.83 -14.70 -0.59
C GLU A 114 2.43 -14.08 -0.53
N ILE A 115 1.47 -14.64 -1.26
CA ILE A 115 0.08 -14.20 -1.22
C ILE A 115 -0.58 -14.59 0.10
N ALA A 116 -0.37 -15.82 0.57
CA ALA A 116 -0.85 -16.25 1.89
C ALA A 116 -0.27 -15.38 3.02
N GLN A 117 1.00 -15.00 2.92
CA GLN A 117 1.64 -14.08 3.86
C GLN A 117 1.04 -12.67 3.82
N ALA A 118 0.70 -12.17 2.62
CA ALA A 118 0.05 -10.87 2.47
C ALA A 118 -1.35 -10.86 3.11
N GLU A 119 -2.12 -11.92 2.93
CA GLU A 119 -3.44 -12.09 3.55
C GLU A 119 -3.32 -12.18 5.08
N GLN A 120 -2.36 -12.95 5.58
CA GLN A 120 -2.09 -13.07 7.02
C GLN A 120 -1.66 -11.72 7.62
N PHE A 121 -0.77 -10.99 6.93
CA PHE A 121 -0.37 -9.65 7.35
C PHE A 121 -1.57 -8.72 7.45
N ALA A 122 -2.44 -8.69 6.43
CA ALA A 122 -3.64 -7.85 6.44
C ALA A 122 -4.54 -8.13 7.65
N LEU A 123 -4.74 -9.41 7.99
CA LEU A 123 -5.52 -9.81 9.15
C LEU A 123 -4.86 -9.39 10.47
N GLN A 124 -3.59 -9.68 10.64
CA GLN A 124 -2.85 -9.35 11.87
C GLN A 124 -2.74 -7.84 12.08
N ALA A 125 -2.42 -7.08 11.03
CA ALA A 125 -2.34 -5.63 11.11
C ALA A 125 -3.70 -4.98 11.42
N ALA A 126 -4.77 -5.47 10.81
CA ALA A 126 -6.13 -5.02 11.12
C ALA A 126 -6.48 -5.23 12.59
N GLN A 127 -6.17 -6.39 13.15
CA GLN A 127 -6.47 -6.72 14.53
C GLN A 127 -5.54 -6.02 15.53
N GLN A 128 -4.23 -6.11 15.33
CA GLN A 128 -3.23 -5.67 16.31
C GLN A 128 -2.95 -4.17 16.24
N ALA A 129 -2.85 -3.60 15.05
CA ALA A 129 -2.52 -2.20 14.88
C ALA A 129 -3.75 -1.31 14.72
N CYS A 130 -4.80 -1.79 14.04
CA CYS A 130 -5.99 -1.02 13.75
C CYS A 130 -7.14 -1.23 14.76
N GLY A 131 -7.08 -2.28 15.58
CA GLY A 131 -8.14 -2.64 16.52
C GLY A 131 -9.45 -3.04 15.83
N LEU A 132 -9.37 -3.57 14.60
CA LEU A 132 -10.53 -4.02 13.84
C LEU A 132 -10.77 -5.50 14.06
N SER A 133 -12.03 -5.89 14.23
CA SER A 133 -12.46 -7.29 14.17
C SER A 133 -12.42 -7.77 12.72
N GLY A 134 -11.90 -8.95 12.51
CA GLY A 134 -11.81 -9.58 11.19
C GLY A 134 -13.16 -9.90 10.56
#